data_3880518c89704c2cdd589f5b676ff662
#
_entry.id   3880518c89704c2cdd589f5b676ff662
#
_cell.length_a   1.000
_cell.length_b   1.000
_cell.length_c   1.000
_cell.angle_alpha   90.00
_cell.angle_beta   90.00
_cell.angle_gamma   90.00
#
_symmetry.space_group_name_H-M   'P 1'
#
loop_
_entity.id
_entity.type
_entity.pdbx_description
1 polymer ?
#
loop_
_entity_poly.entity_id
_entity_poly.type
_entity_poly.pdbx_seq_one_letter_code
_entity_poly.pdbx_strand_id
1 'polypeptide(L)'
;MRIFTGSIIMLATASLSMAQTTPQVGAAAPEVTLPSNEGKPISLTDYRGKWVVLYFYPKDFTSGCTSEAQSFQRDLPKFNKADAVILGVSVDNSQSHKNFCAKERLNFKLLADTDAKISEAYGSVKEYNGAKLSARNTFIINPEGKIARVFTGVKPQTHSEEVLQALAELKKS
;
A
#
# COMPACT_ATOMS: atom_id res chain seq x y z
N MET A 1 31.44 -50.40 -36.48
CA MET A 1 30.28 -50.20 -35.61
C MET A 1 30.60 -49.00 -34.72
N ARG A 2 30.13 -47.80 -35.11
CA ARG A 2 30.42 -46.54 -34.40
C ARG A 2 29.26 -46.22 -33.48
N ILE A 3 29.52 -46.19 -32.19
CA ILE A 3 28.55 -45.85 -31.15
C ILE A 3 28.60 -44.32 -30.93
N PHE A 4 27.52 -43.60 -31.30
CA PHE A 4 27.35 -42.18 -30.98
C PHE A 4 26.78 -42.07 -29.58
N THR A 5 27.57 -41.61 -28.62
CA THR A 5 27.12 -41.20 -27.29
C THR A 5 26.63 -39.75 -27.36
N GLY A 6 25.31 -39.58 -27.43
CA GLY A 6 24.69 -38.26 -27.35
C GLY A 6 24.67 -37.77 -25.90
N SER A 7 25.44 -36.71 -25.59
CA SER A 7 25.35 -35.99 -24.32
C SER A 7 24.10 -35.12 -24.32
N ILE A 8 23.14 -35.45 -23.47
CA ILE A 8 21.97 -34.60 -23.18
C ILE A 8 22.41 -33.52 -22.17
N ILE A 9 22.56 -32.29 -22.65
CA ILE A 9 22.77 -31.13 -21.79
C ILE A 9 21.40 -30.74 -21.19
N MET A 10 21.20 -31.05 -19.93
CA MET A 10 20.02 -30.62 -19.17
C MET A 10 20.21 -29.15 -18.76
N LEU A 11 19.57 -28.23 -19.47
CA LEU A 11 19.49 -26.84 -19.03
C LEU A 11 18.58 -26.77 -17.79
N ALA A 12 19.19 -26.63 -16.64
CA ALA A 12 18.44 -26.26 -15.41
C ALA A 12 18.02 -24.79 -15.47
N THR A 13 16.76 -24.53 -15.77
CA THR A 13 16.19 -23.21 -15.65
C THR A 13 16.00 -22.89 -14.15
N ALA A 14 16.95 -22.15 -13.59
CA ALA A 14 16.80 -21.60 -12.25
C ALA A 14 15.68 -20.56 -12.27
N SER A 15 14.50 -20.93 -11.79
CA SER A 15 13.43 -19.97 -11.48
C SER A 15 13.90 -19.09 -10.31
N LEU A 16 14.35 -17.88 -10.63
CA LEU A 16 14.58 -16.86 -9.59
C LEU A 16 13.21 -16.53 -8.99
N SER A 17 12.91 -17.09 -7.83
CA SER A 17 11.83 -16.61 -6.97
C SER A 17 12.21 -15.19 -6.54
N MET A 18 11.59 -14.18 -7.15
CA MET A 18 11.69 -12.80 -6.71
C MET A 18 11.05 -12.74 -5.33
N ALA A 19 11.85 -12.78 -4.27
CA ALA A 19 11.40 -12.46 -2.94
C ALA A 19 10.80 -11.03 -2.99
N GLN A 20 9.52 -10.90 -2.67
CA GLN A 20 8.84 -9.61 -2.64
C GLN A 20 9.48 -8.76 -1.54
N THR A 21 10.28 -7.79 -1.95
CA THR A 21 10.99 -6.90 -1.03
C THR A 21 10.19 -5.61 -0.87
N THR A 22 9.96 -5.21 0.38
CA THR A 22 9.40 -3.90 0.70
C THR A 22 10.24 -2.80 0.06
N PRO A 23 9.64 -1.84 -0.66
CA PRO A 23 10.36 -0.72 -1.26
C PRO A 23 11.17 0.05 -0.22
N GLN A 24 12.41 0.36 -0.55
CA GLN A 24 13.34 1.03 0.35
C GLN A 24 13.18 2.56 0.30
N VAL A 25 13.50 3.24 1.40
CA VAL A 25 13.57 4.70 1.46
C VAL A 25 14.55 5.21 0.40
N GLY A 26 14.14 6.23 -0.35
CA GLY A 26 14.88 6.82 -1.46
C GLY A 26 14.57 6.20 -2.83
N ALA A 27 14.02 4.99 -2.89
CA ALA A 27 13.60 4.37 -4.14
C ALA A 27 12.33 5.03 -4.71
N ALA A 28 12.13 4.93 -6.02
CA ALA A 28 10.86 5.29 -6.64
C ALA A 28 9.75 4.40 -6.06
N ALA A 29 8.61 5.00 -5.68
CA ALA A 29 7.45 4.25 -5.26
C ALA A 29 6.93 3.39 -6.42
N PRO A 30 6.63 2.10 -6.22
CA PRO A 30 5.97 1.30 -7.24
C PRO A 30 4.67 1.96 -7.73
N GLU A 31 4.39 1.84 -9.03
CA GLU A 31 3.19 2.42 -9.62
C GLU A 31 1.92 1.84 -9.01
N VAL A 32 0.97 2.72 -8.72
CA VAL A 32 -0.37 2.38 -8.25
C VAL A 32 -1.38 2.95 -9.22
N THR A 33 -2.24 2.11 -9.75
CA THR A 33 -3.44 2.54 -10.48
C THR A 33 -4.54 1.56 -10.15
N LEU A 34 -5.48 1.99 -9.30
CA LEU A 34 -6.54 1.15 -8.75
C LEU A 34 -7.90 1.86 -8.77
N PRO A 35 -9.02 1.13 -8.90
CA PRO A 35 -10.34 1.70 -8.68
C PRO A 35 -10.50 2.21 -7.24
N SER A 36 -11.08 3.39 -7.09
CA SER A 36 -11.38 3.95 -5.77
C SER A 36 -12.75 3.51 -5.23
N ASN A 37 -13.07 3.90 -4.00
CA ASN A 37 -14.42 3.80 -3.41
C ASN A 37 -15.52 4.51 -4.22
N GLU A 38 -15.16 5.37 -5.17
CA GLU A 38 -16.09 6.01 -6.11
C GLU A 38 -16.19 5.26 -7.45
N GLY A 39 -15.49 4.14 -7.60
CA GLY A 39 -15.43 3.35 -8.84
C GLY A 39 -14.55 3.95 -9.93
N LYS A 40 -13.95 5.11 -9.71
CA LYS A 40 -13.02 5.75 -10.65
C LYS A 40 -11.59 5.30 -10.36
N PRO A 41 -10.78 5.06 -11.41
CA PRO A 41 -9.36 4.77 -11.21
C PRO A 41 -8.64 5.99 -10.62
N ILE A 42 -7.71 5.73 -9.72
CA ILE A 42 -6.79 6.70 -9.14
C ILE A 42 -5.38 6.19 -9.38
N SER A 43 -4.53 7.03 -9.88
CA SER A 43 -3.11 6.77 -10.05
C SER A 43 -2.28 7.54 -9.01
N LEU A 44 -1.21 6.93 -8.53
CA LEU A 44 -0.26 7.61 -7.64
C LEU A 44 0.36 8.83 -8.32
N THR A 45 0.50 8.80 -9.65
CA THR A 45 1.01 9.93 -10.45
C THR A 45 0.10 11.16 -10.42
N ASP A 46 -1.20 11.00 -10.11
CA ASP A 46 -2.16 12.12 -9.99
C ASP A 46 -1.81 13.04 -8.80
N TYR A 47 -0.97 12.56 -7.90
CA TYR A 47 -0.57 13.27 -6.68
C TYR A 47 0.88 13.77 -6.71
N ARG A 48 1.51 13.85 -7.89
CA ARG A 48 2.84 14.50 -8.02
C ARG A 48 2.78 15.93 -7.50
N GLY A 49 3.82 16.35 -6.79
CA GLY A 49 3.86 17.65 -6.10
C GLY A 49 3.25 17.66 -4.71
N LYS A 50 2.62 16.55 -4.26
CA LYS A 50 2.07 16.38 -2.91
C LYS A 50 2.72 15.24 -2.16
N TRP A 51 2.70 15.31 -0.85
CA TRP A 51 2.99 14.16 -0.01
C TRP A 51 1.85 13.16 -0.07
N VAL A 52 2.15 11.87 -0.14
CA VAL A 52 1.14 10.81 -0.11
C VAL A 52 1.43 9.88 1.05
N VAL A 53 0.40 9.64 1.87
CA VAL A 53 0.37 8.59 2.89
C VAL A 53 -0.40 7.42 2.31
N LEU A 54 0.32 6.42 1.82
CA LEU A 54 -0.26 5.20 1.25
C LEU A 54 -0.24 4.12 2.34
N TYR A 55 -1.40 3.82 2.94
CA TYR A 55 -1.49 2.81 3.98
C TYR A 55 -2.23 1.57 3.50
N PHE A 56 -1.66 0.41 3.79
CA PHE A 56 -2.25 -0.90 3.51
C PHE A 56 -2.92 -1.44 4.76
N TYR A 57 -4.09 -2.04 4.62
CA TYR A 57 -4.84 -2.63 5.73
C TYR A 57 -5.56 -3.90 5.31
N PRO A 58 -5.77 -4.88 6.23
CA PRO A 58 -6.27 -6.21 5.86
C PRO A 58 -7.65 -6.24 5.25
N LYS A 59 -8.66 -5.57 5.86
CA LYS A 59 -10.05 -5.72 5.46
C LYS A 59 -10.97 -4.65 6.03
N ASP A 60 -11.91 -4.18 5.21
CA ASP A 60 -13.00 -3.29 5.61
C ASP A 60 -13.80 -3.88 6.78
N PHE A 61 -14.40 -3.02 7.57
CA PHE A 61 -15.32 -3.32 8.68
C PHE A 61 -14.72 -4.14 9.84
N THR A 62 -13.44 -4.46 9.84
CA THR A 62 -12.79 -5.07 11.00
C THR A 62 -12.46 -4.01 12.04
N SER A 63 -12.47 -4.37 13.33
CA SER A 63 -12.29 -3.41 14.43
C SER A 63 -10.98 -2.62 14.35
N GLY A 64 -9.87 -3.30 14.06
CA GLY A 64 -8.55 -2.65 13.92
C GLY A 64 -8.48 -1.73 12.70
N CYS A 65 -9.02 -2.13 11.56
CA CYS A 65 -9.03 -1.31 10.35
C CYS A 65 -9.95 -0.10 10.49
N THR A 66 -11.10 -0.28 11.14
CA THR A 66 -12.02 0.82 11.48
C THR A 66 -11.33 1.84 12.39
N SER A 67 -10.65 1.38 13.45
CA SER A 67 -9.92 2.25 14.37
C SER A 67 -8.82 3.05 13.65
N GLU A 68 -8.07 2.41 12.76
CA GLU A 68 -7.04 3.06 11.96
C GLU A 68 -7.61 4.12 11.02
N ALA A 69 -8.65 3.76 10.25
CA ALA A 69 -9.34 4.68 9.34
C ALA A 69 -9.93 5.89 10.08
N GLN A 70 -10.55 5.67 11.23
CA GLN A 70 -11.10 6.75 12.09
C GLN A 70 -9.99 7.64 12.65
N SER A 71 -8.83 7.11 13.01
CA SER A 71 -7.70 7.92 13.47
C SER A 71 -7.17 8.82 12.34
N PHE A 72 -7.04 8.32 11.12
CA PHE A 72 -6.72 9.13 9.94
C PHE A 72 -7.79 10.16 9.63
N GLN A 73 -9.08 9.80 9.73
CA GLN A 73 -10.18 10.72 9.51
C GLN A 73 -10.21 11.86 10.56
N ARG A 74 -9.98 11.56 11.81
CA ARG A 74 -9.88 12.55 12.90
C ARG A 74 -8.78 13.57 12.61
N ASP A 75 -7.64 13.09 12.13
CA ASP A 75 -6.45 13.92 11.88
C ASP A 75 -6.35 14.46 10.44
N LEU A 76 -7.33 14.15 9.57
CA LEU A 76 -7.35 14.57 8.17
C LEU A 76 -7.09 16.08 7.95
N PRO A 77 -7.64 17.01 8.77
CA PRO A 77 -7.33 18.44 8.64
C PRO A 77 -5.85 18.76 8.83
N LYS A 78 -5.14 18.01 9.69
CA LYS A 78 -3.69 18.18 9.91
C LYS A 78 -2.90 17.68 8.69
N PHE A 79 -3.31 16.56 8.08
CA PHE A 79 -2.71 16.06 6.84
C PHE A 79 -2.91 17.05 5.68
N ASN A 80 -4.12 17.57 5.52
CA ASN A 80 -4.42 18.59 4.51
C ASN A 80 -3.55 19.85 4.69
N LYS A 81 -3.38 20.33 5.93
CA LYS A 81 -2.50 21.45 6.25
C LYS A 81 -1.02 21.15 5.94
N ALA A 82 -0.62 19.89 6.03
CA ALA A 82 0.71 19.42 5.66
C ALA A 82 0.87 19.17 4.15
N ASP A 83 -0.13 19.48 3.33
CA ASP A 83 -0.19 19.17 1.90
C ASP A 83 0.03 17.67 1.61
N ALA A 84 -0.57 16.83 2.46
CA ALA A 84 -0.47 15.39 2.38
C ALA A 84 -1.84 14.76 2.10
N VAL A 85 -1.87 13.82 1.16
CA VAL A 85 -3.06 13.04 0.79
C VAL A 85 -2.98 11.67 1.43
N ILE A 86 -4.10 11.17 1.94
CA ILE A 86 -4.22 9.81 2.50
C ILE A 86 -4.90 8.92 1.46
N LEU A 87 -4.28 7.78 1.17
CA LEU A 87 -4.82 6.72 0.32
C LEU A 87 -4.74 5.40 1.08
N GLY A 88 -5.89 4.76 1.31
CA GLY A 88 -5.93 3.43 1.90
C GLY A 88 -6.03 2.36 0.83
N VAL A 89 -5.40 1.20 1.03
CA VAL A 89 -5.40 0.07 0.09
C VAL A 89 -5.74 -1.22 0.82
N SER A 90 -6.71 -1.94 0.33
CA SER A 90 -6.98 -3.32 0.73
C SER A 90 -7.46 -4.17 -0.45
N VAL A 91 -7.58 -5.48 -0.23
CA VAL A 91 -8.09 -6.42 -1.24
C VAL A 91 -9.61 -6.41 -1.40
N ASP A 92 -10.31 -5.58 -0.63
CA ASP A 92 -11.75 -5.39 -0.79
C ASP A 92 -12.06 -4.68 -2.11
N ASN A 93 -13.28 -4.87 -2.63
CA ASN A 93 -13.72 -4.22 -3.87
C ASN A 93 -14.24 -2.79 -3.62
N SER A 94 -14.39 -2.01 -4.70
CA SER A 94 -14.84 -0.61 -4.63
C SER A 94 -16.22 -0.44 -3.95
N GLN A 95 -17.12 -1.41 -4.08
CA GLN A 95 -18.43 -1.34 -3.42
C GLN A 95 -18.31 -1.51 -1.91
N SER A 96 -17.45 -2.42 -1.44
CA SER A 96 -17.12 -2.57 -0.02
C SER A 96 -16.53 -1.26 0.52
N HIS A 97 -15.53 -0.71 -0.15
CA HIS A 97 -14.91 0.57 0.21
C HIS A 97 -15.92 1.72 0.26
N LYS A 98 -16.84 1.80 -0.73
CA LYS A 98 -17.90 2.80 -0.72
C LYS A 98 -18.78 2.70 0.53
N ASN A 99 -19.20 1.49 0.87
CA ASN A 99 -20.02 1.23 2.06
C ASN A 99 -19.24 1.53 3.35
N PHE A 100 -17.97 1.16 3.40
CA PHE A 100 -17.11 1.43 4.56
C PHE A 100 -16.87 2.94 4.74
N CYS A 101 -16.54 3.67 3.68
CA CYS A 101 -16.42 5.13 3.72
C CYS A 101 -17.72 5.81 4.19
N ALA A 102 -18.88 5.36 3.69
CA ALA A 102 -20.17 5.92 4.09
C ALA A 102 -20.47 5.66 5.57
N LYS A 103 -20.26 4.43 6.04
CA LYS A 103 -20.49 4.04 7.44
C LYS A 103 -19.59 4.80 8.42
N GLU A 104 -18.30 4.86 8.12
CA GLU A 104 -17.30 5.47 8.99
C GLU A 104 -17.08 6.97 8.69
N ARG A 105 -17.82 7.55 7.73
CA ARG A 105 -17.75 8.96 7.30
C ARG A 105 -16.33 9.37 6.89
N LEU A 106 -15.65 8.52 6.13
CA LEU A 106 -14.30 8.78 5.67
C LEU A 106 -14.30 9.74 4.47
N ASN A 107 -13.47 10.78 4.52
CA ASN A 107 -13.33 11.81 3.49
C ASN A 107 -12.00 11.73 2.74
N PHE A 108 -11.38 10.55 2.71
CA PHE A 108 -10.22 10.23 1.89
C PHE A 108 -10.51 8.98 1.04
N LYS A 109 -9.65 8.67 0.08
CA LYS A 109 -9.89 7.59 -0.88
C LYS A 109 -9.41 6.23 -0.35
N LEU A 110 -10.22 5.20 -0.60
CA LEU A 110 -9.84 3.80 -0.46
C LEU A 110 -9.73 3.18 -1.85
N LEU A 111 -8.70 2.38 -2.07
CA LEU A 111 -8.33 1.80 -3.35
C LEU A 111 -8.43 0.28 -3.31
N ALA A 112 -9.11 -0.29 -4.31
CA ALA A 112 -9.47 -1.71 -4.39
C ALA A 112 -8.39 -2.52 -5.12
N ASP A 113 -7.51 -3.17 -4.36
CA ASP A 113 -6.45 -4.07 -4.85
C ASP A 113 -6.91 -5.54 -4.80
N THR A 114 -7.98 -5.85 -5.53
CA THR A 114 -8.70 -7.13 -5.41
C THR A 114 -7.89 -8.36 -5.78
N ASP A 115 -6.82 -8.22 -6.55
CA ASP A 115 -5.88 -9.28 -6.91
C ASP A 115 -4.57 -9.24 -6.09
N ALA A 116 -4.48 -8.34 -5.11
CA ALA A 116 -3.35 -8.11 -4.22
C ALA A 116 -2.02 -7.75 -4.91
N LYS A 117 -2.02 -7.38 -6.19
CA LYS A 117 -0.78 -7.10 -6.94
C LYS A 117 -0.04 -5.87 -6.42
N ILE A 118 -0.77 -4.83 -6.05
CA ILE A 118 -0.15 -3.63 -5.50
C ILE A 118 0.35 -3.90 -4.08
N SER A 119 -0.42 -4.62 -3.28
CA SER A 119 0.04 -5.10 -1.96
C SER A 119 1.32 -5.93 -2.08
N GLU A 120 1.42 -6.80 -3.09
CA GLU A 120 2.65 -7.56 -3.38
C GLU A 120 3.80 -6.66 -3.80
N ALA A 121 3.59 -5.71 -4.71
CA ALA A 121 4.63 -4.79 -5.19
C ALA A 121 5.23 -3.93 -4.05
N TYR A 122 4.44 -3.68 -3.00
CA TYR A 122 4.88 -2.97 -1.79
C TYR A 122 5.37 -3.89 -0.67
N GLY A 123 5.47 -5.21 -0.90
CA GLY A 123 5.81 -6.16 0.16
C GLY A 123 4.82 -6.11 1.33
N SER A 124 3.60 -5.70 1.06
CA SER A 124 2.52 -5.48 2.04
C SER A 124 1.42 -6.52 1.92
N VAL A 125 1.78 -7.76 1.66
CA VAL A 125 0.85 -8.89 1.59
C VAL A 125 1.10 -9.87 2.74
N LYS A 126 0.04 -10.51 3.20
CA LYS A 126 0.09 -11.66 4.11
C LYS A 126 -0.95 -12.70 3.69
N GLU A 127 -0.67 -13.94 3.98
CA GLU A 127 -1.64 -15.02 3.81
C GLU A 127 -2.42 -15.25 5.11
N TYR A 128 -3.72 -15.43 4.97
CA TYR A 128 -4.61 -15.78 6.05
C TYR A 128 -5.67 -16.77 5.55
N ASN A 129 -5.68 -17.99 6.10
CA ASN A 129 -6.59 -19.06 5.69
C ASN A 129 -6.62 -19.32 4.17
N GLY A 130 -5.46 -19.30 3.51
CA GLY A 130 -5.32 -19.51 2.07
C GLY A 130 -5.70 -18.33 1.19
N ALA A 131 -6.09 -17.18 1.77
CA ALA A 131 -6.38 -15.95 1.05
C ALA A 131 -5.26 -14.91 1.26
N LYS A 132 -4.95 -14.14 0.21
CA LYS A 132 -4.06 -12.99 0.32
C LYS A 132 -4.82 -11.81 0.89
N LEU A 133 -4.25 -11.16 1.90
CA LEU A 133 -4.72 -9.91 2.48
C LEU A 133 -3.58 -8.90 2.49
N SER A 134 -3.90 -7.60 2.49
CA SER A 134 -2.89 -6.60 2.73
C SER A 134 -2.38 -6.66 4.18
N ALA A 135 -1.08 -6.52 4.36
CA ALA A 135 -0.47 -6.35 5.69
C ALA A 135 -0.60 -4.88 6.13
N ARG A 136 -0.48 -4.61 7.45
CA ARG A 136 -0.52 -3.23 7.97
C ARG A 136 0.84 -2.55 7.80
N ASN A 137 1.07 -2.01 6.62
CA ASN A 137 2.25 -1.22 6.31
C ASN A 137 1.83 0.14 5.76
N THR A 138 2.62 1.15 6.00
CA THR A 138 2.37 2.50 5.48
C THR A 138 3.64 3.07 4.89
N PHE A 139 3.46 3.76 3.77
CA PHE A 139 4.53 4.42 3.03
C PHE A 139 4.23 5.90 2.94
N ILE A 140 5.16 6.74 3.39
CA ILE A 140 5.14 8.16 3.06
C ILE A 140 5.93 8.34 1.76
N ILE A 141 5.27 8.89 0.76
CA ILE A 141 5.81 9.16 -0.56
C ILE A 141 5.96 10.67 -0.71
N ASN A 142 7.13 11.13 -1.12
CA ASN A 142 7.42 12.54 -1.28
C ASN A 142 6.83 13.11 -2.60
N PRO A 143 6.82 14.45 -2.79
CA PRO A 143 6.28 15.09 -3.98
C PRO A 143 6.90 14.61 -5.31
N GLU A 144 8.15 14.13 -5.30
CA GLU A 144 8.85 13.56 -6.46
C GLU A 144 8.46 12.08 -6.72
N GLY A 145 7.62 11.48 -5.85
CA GLY A 145 7.18 10.09 -5.97
C GLY A 145 8.18 9.06 -5.49
N LYS A 146 9.04 9.43 -4.56
CA LYS A 146 9.98 8.51 -3.91
C LYS A 146 9.51 8.15 -2.51
N ILE A 147 9.80 6.93 -2.07
CA ILE A 147 9.58 6.50 -0.70
C ILE A 147 10.42 7.34 0.26
N ALA A 148 9.77 8.05 1.16
CA ALA A 148 10.44 8.89 2.17
C ALA A 148 10.49 8.21 3.55
N ARG A 149 9.49 7.40 3.89
CA ARG A 149 9.42 6.64 5.15
C ARG A 149 8.60 5.38 4.95
N VAL A 150 8.94 4.34 5.68
CA VAL A 150 8.21 3.06 5.72
C VAL A 150 7.88 2.72 7.17
N PHE A 151 6.63 2.31 7.40
CA PHE A 151 6.16 1.75 8.67
C PHE A 151 5.64 0.33 8.42
N THR A 152 6.05 -0.61 9.23
CA THR A 152 5.61 -2.01 9.15
C THR A 152 4.95 -2.45 10.44
N GLY A 153 3.90 -3.26 10.36
CA GLY A 153 3.24 -3.82 11.53
C GLY A 153 2.68 -2.78 12.50
N VAL A 154 2.10 -1.72 11.97
CA VAL A 154 1.66 -0.53 12.74
C VAL A 154 0.53 -0.82 13.73
N LYS A 155 0.44 -0.02 14.80
CA LYS A 155 -0.65 -0.06 15.78
C LYS A 155 -1.76 0.89 15.33
N PRO A 156 -2.97 0.40 15.03
CA PRO A 156 -4.05 1.20 14.45
C PRO A 156 -4.40 2.48 15.23
N GLN A 157 -4.32 2.44 16.56
CA GLN A 157 -4.81 3.53 17.41
C GLN A 157 -3.90 4.77 17.43
N THR A 158 -2.57 4.59 17.26
CA THR A 158 -1.56 5.66 17.36
C THR A 158 -0.95 6.02 16.01
N HIS A 159 -1.25 5.24 14.98
CA HIS A 159 -0.55 5.30 13.71
C HIS A 159 -0.66 6.66 12.99
N SER A 160 -1.85 7.28 13.00
CA SER A 160 -2.06 8.60 12.40
C SER A 160 -1.12 9.67 13.00
N GLU A 161 -0.91 9.64 14.30
CA GLU A 161 -0.01 10.57 15.00
C GLU A 161 1.46 10.32 14.66
N GLU A 162 1.86 9.04 14.59
CA GLU A 162 3.22 8.62 14.18
C GLU A 162 3.53 9.10 12.75
N VAL A 163 2.56 8.99 11.82
CA VAL A 163 2.71 9.45 10.45
C VAL A 163 2.82 10.97 10.38
N LEU A 164 1.99 11.71 11.14
CA LEU A 164 2.06 13.18 11.20
C LEU A 164 3.41 13.67 11.74
N GLN A 165 3.93 13.03 12.77
CA GLN A 165 5.25 13.34 13.30
C GLN A 165 6.34 13.12 12.25
N ALA A 166 6.32 11.99 11.58
CA ALA A 166 7.28 11.67 10.51
C ALA A 166 7.19 12.67 9.34
N LEU A 167 5.98 13.07 8.92
CA LEU A 167 5.78 14.11 7.91
C LEU A 167 6.41 15.44 8.32
N ALA A 168 6.21 15.84 9.59
CA ALA A 168 6.78 17.08 10.10
C ALA A 168 8.32 17.06 10.13
N GLU A 169 8.94 15.90 10.39
CA GLU A 169 10.39 15.70 10.34
C GLU A 169 10.90 15.78 8.88
N LEU A 170 10.26 15.03 7.97
CA LEU A 170 10.64 14.95 6.55
C LEU A 170 10.54 16.30 5.82
N LYS A 171 9.63 17.17 6.25
CA LYS A 171 9.45 18.51 5.63
C LYS A 171 10.46 19.56 6.13
N LYS A 172 11.26 19.24 7.14
CA LYS A 172 12.33 20.13 7.65
C LYS A 172 13.70 19.80 7.05
N SER A 173 13.85 18.62 6.45
CA SER A 173 15.09 18.15 5.79
C SER A 173 15.08 18.50 4.31
#